data_f9e45f5cd0f072a2b4d699b915f20c0e
#
_entry.id   f9e45f5cd0f072a2b4d699b915f20c0e
#
_cell.length_a   1.000
_cell.length_b   1.000
_cell.length_c   1.000
_cell.angle_alpha   90.00
_cell.angle_beta   90.00
_cell.angle_gamma   90.00
#
_symmetry.space_group_name_H-M   'P 1'
#
loop_
_entity.id
_entity.type
_entity.pdbx_description
1 polymer ?
#
loop_
_entity_poly.entity_id
_entity_poly.type
_entity_poly.pdbx_seq_one_letter_code
_entity_poly.pdbx_strand_id
1 'polypeptide(L)'
;LSNPNASADVLAIAQWGRNCIAAGHQLYLPEVIDYELRRELLRAGKTRGIAKLDSLKAIFRYLPITTVAMLRAADVWAAARRTGVPTGDPKKLDIDVILAAQALTLAVPAADIIVATSNVSHLSRFVTADLWTNITP
;
A
#
# COMPACT_ATOMS: atom_id res chain seq x y z
N LEU A 1 -16.57 -4.41 10.06
CA LEU A 1 -15.73 -3.80 11.08
C LEU A 1 -16.59 -3.29 12.24
N SER A 2 -17.07 -4.21 13.05
CA SER A 2 -17.81 -3.93 14.26
C SER A 2 -16.91 -3.74 15.49
N ASN A 3 -15.58 -3.72 15.26
CA ASN A 3 -14.61 -3.54 16.33
C ASN A 3 -14.41 -2.05 16.62
N PRO A 4 -14.72 -1.56 17.84
CA PRO A 4 -14.52 -0.15 18.21
C PRO A 4 -13.07 0.32 18.05
N ASN A 5 -12.09 -0.56 18.26
CA ASN A 5 -10.68 -0.25 18.09
C ASN A 5 -10.34 0.00 16.61
N ALA A 6 -10.94 -0.75 15.68
CA ALA A 6 -10.75 -0.55 14.26
C ALA A 6 -11.26 0.83 13.80
N SER A 7 -12.38 1.32 14.36
CA SER A 7 -12.87 2.66 14.07
C SER A 7 -11.93 3.74 14.58
N ALA A 8 -11.36 3.58 15.78
CA ALA A 8 -10.39 4.51 16.34
C ALA A 8 -9.11 4.54 15.49
N ASP A 9 -8.64 3.37 15.05
CA ASP A 9 -7.46 3.25 14.19
C ASP A 9 -7.67 3.94 12.84
N VAL A 10 -8.83 3.77 12.22
CA VAL A 10 -9.18 4.42 10.96
C VAL A 10 -9.18 5.94 11.12
N LEU A 11 -9.74 6.47 12.20
CA LEU A 11 -9.73 7.90 12.48
C LEU A 11 -8.31 8.42 12.69
N ALA A 12 -7.47 7.67 13.42
CA ALA A 12 -6.08 8.03 13.67
C ALA A 12 -5.27 8.04 12.36
N ILE A 13 -5.44 7.05 11.50
CA ILE A 13 -4.79 6.97 10.19
C ILE A 13 -5.22 8.15 9.30
N ALA A 14 -6.51 8.47 9.27
CA ALA A 14 -7.01 9.58 8.48
C ALA A 14 -6.43 10.91 8.95
N GLN A 15 -6.32 11.12 10.27
CA GLN A 15 -5.71 12.33 10.82
C GLN A 15 -4.22 12.40 10.51
N TRP A 16 -3.51 11.30 10.66
CA TRP A 16 -2.10 11.21 10.26
C TRP A 16 -1.91 11.57 8.78
N GLY A 17 -2.78 11.05 7.91
CA GLY A 17 -2.74 11.35 6.48
C GLY A 17 -2.94 12.84 6.20
N ARG A 18 -3.91 13.48 6.85
CA ARG A 18 -4.12 14.93 6.72
C ARG A 18 -2.91 15.72 7.20
N ASN A 19 -2.29 15.28 8.30
CA ASN A 19 -1.09 15.93 8.83
C ASN A 19 0.10 15.81 7.88
N CYS A 20 0.27 14.66 7.23
CA CYS A 20 1.29 14.46 6.20
C CYS A 20 1.08 15.42 5.02
N ILE A 21 -0.14 15.52 4.54
CA ILE A 21 -0.48 16.41 3.42
C ILE A 21 -0.22 17.88 3.82
N ALA A 22 -0.62 18.27 5.02
CA ALA A 22 -0.38 19.62 5.53
C ALA A 22 1.11 19.94 5.65
N ALA A 23 1.94 18.94 5.92
CA ALA A 23 3.41 19.08 5.99
C ALA A 23 4.10 19.06 4.62
N GLY A 24 3.34 18.92 3.53
CA GLY A 24 3.88 18.96 2.16
C GLY A 24 4.18 17.60 1.56
N HIS A 25 3.87 16.50 2.24
CA HIS A 25 4.05 15.16 1.69
C HIS A 25 2.92 14.81 0.72
N GLN A 26 3.25 14.00 -0.28
CA GLN A 26 2.26 13.45 -1.20
C GLN A 26 1.91 12.03 -0.78
N LEU A 27 0.63 11.77 -0.57
CA LEU A 27 0.12 10.45 -0.23
C LEU A 27 -0.56 9.81 -1.43
N TYR A 28 -0.22 8.56 -1.69
CA TYR A 28 -0.74 7.79 -2.80
C TYR A 28 -1.49 6.57 -2.30
N LEU A 29 -2.60 6.25 -2.97
CA LEU A 29 -3.28 4.97 -2.84
C LEU A 29 -2.97 4.15 -4.09
N PRO A 30 -2.10 3.14 -4.00
CA PRO A 30 -1.80 2.29 -5.15
C PRO A 30 -3.00 1.41 -5.53
N GLU A 31 -3.24 1.25 -6.81
CA GLU A 31 -4.36 0.46 -7.33
C GLU A 31 -4.35 -0.98 -6.83
N VAL A 32 -3.17 -1.59 -6.69
CA VAL A 32 -3.08 -2.97 -6.17
C VAL A 32 -3.63 -3.08 -4.75
N ILE A 33 -3.47 -2.04 -3.94
CA ILE A 33 -4.00 -2.00 -2.57
C ILE A 33 -5.52 -1.77 -2.58
N ASP A 34 -6.00 -0.88 -3.45
CA ASP A 34 -7.44 -0.74 -3.68
C ASP A 34 -8.05 -2.10 -4.05
N TYR A 35 -7.45 -2.80 -5.00
CA TYR A 35 -7.88 -4.12 -5.43
C TYR A 35 -7.92 -5.12 -4.27
N GLU A 36 -6.85 -5.22 -3.50
CA GLU A 36 -6.75 -6.17 -2.39
C GLU A 36 -7.82 -5.92 -1.32
N LEU A 37 -7.99 -4.67 -0.92
CA LEU A 37 -8.99 -4.28 0.08
C LEU A 37 -10.41 -4.43 -0.46
N ARG A 38 -10.64 -3.97 -1.67
CA ARG A 38 -11.97 -3.98 -2.30
C ARG A 38 -12.50 -5.39 -2.48
N ARG A 39 -11.65 -6.31 -2.95
CA ARG A 39 -12.08 -7.70 -3.16
C ARG A 39 -12.54 -8.36 -1.86
N GLU A 40 -11.86 -8.08 -0.74
CA GLU A 40 -12.24 -8.61 0.57
C GLU A 40 -13.51 -7.96 1.10
N LEU A 41 -13.66 -6.67 0.92
CA LEU A 41 -14.88 -5.95 1.32
C LEU A 41 -16.09 -6.43 0.52
N LEU A 42 -15.92 -6.65 -0.78
CA LEU A 42 -16.99 -7.19 -1.65
C LEU A 42 -17.37 -8.61 -1.23
N ARG A 43 -16.38 -9.48 -1.00
CA ARG A 43 -16.62 -10.85 -0.56
C ARG A 43 -17.39 -10.89 0.75
N ALA A 44 -17.10 -10.00 1.67
CA ALA A 44 -17.74 -9.94 2.99
C ALA A 44 -19.04 -9.10 2.99
N GLY A 45 -19.43 -8.52 1.85
CA GLY A 45 -20.64 -7.69 1.73
C GLY A 45 -20.58 -6.38 2.52
N LYS A 46 -19.40 -5.82 2.70
CA LYS A 46 -19.16 -4.64 3.55
C LYS A 46 -19.32 -3.34 2.76
N THR A 47 -20.56 -2.92 2.51
CA THR A 47 -20.86 -1.71 1.71
C THR A 47 -20.31 -0.42 2.32
N ARG A 48 -20.32 -0.29 3.65
CA ARG A 48 -19.74 0.88 4.32
C ARG A 48 -18.23 0.94 4.16
N GLY A 49 -17.55 -0.22 4.19
CA GLY A 49 -16.11 -0.29 3.95
C GLY A 49 -15.75 0.13 2.54
N ILE A 50 -16.53 -0.27 1.55
CA ILE A 50 -16.35 0.13 0.16
C ILE A 50 -16.51 1.66 0.01
N ALA A 51 -17.53 2.23 0.64
CA ALA A 51 -17.75 3.68 0.60
C ALA A 51 -16.57 4.44 1.23
N LYS A 52 -16.01 3.93 2.35
CA LYS A 52 -14.82 4.50 2.97
C LYS A 52 -13.60 4.41 2.06
N LEU A 53 -13.39 3.27 1.41
CA LEU A 53 -12.30 3.09 0.46
C LEU A 53 -12.42 4.08 -0.71
N ASP A 54 -13.63 4.24 -1.24
CA ASP A 54 -13.88 5.21 -2.31
C ASP A 54 -13.64 6.65 -1.85
N SER A 55 -13.94 6.98 -0.60
CA SER A 55 -13.69 8.33 -0.06
C SER A 55 -12.21 8.64 0.07
N LEU A 56 -11.35 7.65 0.28
CA LEU A 56 -9.90 7.85 0.34
C LEU A 56 -9.34 8.30 -1.00
N LYS A 57 -9.96 7.92 -2.11
CA LYS A 57 -9.55 8.37 -3.44
C LYS A 57 -9.70 9.87 -3.64
N ALA A 58 -10.55 10.54 -2.87
CA ALA A 58 -10.71 11.99 -2.91
C ALA A 58 -9.63 12.72 -2.11
N ILE A 59 -8.98 12.03 -1.17
CA ILE A 59 -7.95 12.60 -0.29
C ILE A 59 -6.55 12.27 -0.80
N PHE A 60 -6.32 11.01 -1.15
CA PHE A 60 -5.03 10.51 -1.62
C PHE A 60 -4.97 10.54 -3.15
N ARG A 61 -3.78 10.70 -3.69
CA ARG A 61 -3.56 10.54 -5.12
C ARG A 61 -3.68 9.06 -5.47
N TYR A 62 -4.53 8.75 -6.42
CA TYR A 62 -4.66 7.37 -6.89
C TYR A 62 -3.52 7.03 -7.84
N LEU A 63 -2.86 5.91 -7.60
CA LEU A 63 -1.73 5.46 -8.40
C LEU A 63 -2.15 4.23 -9.22
N PRO A 64 -2.50 4.40 -10.50
CA PRO A 64 -2.92 3.27 -11.34
C PRO A 64 -1.78 2.30 -11.59
N ILE A 65 -2.12 1.03 -11.82
CA ILE A 65 -1.17 0.04 -12.31
C ILE A 65 -0.88 0.33 -13.77
N THR A 66 0.39 0.54 -14.08
CA THR A 66 0.86 0.77 -15.45
C THR A 66 1.54 -0.49 -15.98
N THR A 67 1.69 -0.57 -17.30
CA THR A 67 2.46 -1.65 -17.93
C THR A 67 3.91 -1.65 -17.42
N VAL A 68 4.51 -0.47 -17.24
CA VAL A 68 5.87 -0.34 -16.70
C VAL A 68 5.95 -0.94 -15.30
N ALA A 69 4.97 -0.64 -14.43
CA ALA A 69 4.92 -1.21 -13.09
C ALA A 69 4.79 -2.73 -13.12
N MET A 70 3.97 -3.28 -14.01
CA MET A 70 3.78 -4.72 -14.11
C MET A 70 5.05 -5.43 -14.63
N LEU A 71 5.75 -4.85 -15.58
CA LEU A 71 7.03 -5.40 -16.05
C LEU A 71 8.07 -5.37 -14.92
N ARG A 72 8.12 -4.28 -14.18
CA ARG A 72 9.00 -4.17 -13.00
C ARG A 72 8.65 -5.19 -11.93
N ALA A 73 7.37 -5.40 -11.67
CA ALA A 73 6.90 -6.40 -10.71
C ALA A 73 7.35 -7.81 -11.10
N ALA A 74 7.30 -8.14 -12.38
CA ALA A 74 7.78 -9.43 -12.88
C ALA A 74 9.28 -9.62 -12.60
N ASP A 75 10.09 -8.59 -12.82
CA ASP A 75 11.53 -8.63 -12.52
C ASP A 75 11.77 -8.84 -11.03
N VAL A 76 11.07 -8.10 -10.19
CA VAL A 76 11.20 -8.19 -8.73
C VAL A 76 10.78 -9.57 -8.24
N TRP A 77 9.66 -10.08 -8.75
CA TRP A 77 9.19 -11.43 -8.42
C TRP A 77 10.21 -12.49 -8.78
N ALA A 78 10.74 -12.43 -10.00
CA ALA A 78 11.72 -13.42 -10.48
C ALA A 78 12.99 -13.37 -9.63
N ALA A 79 13.48 -12.19 -9.29
CA ALA A 79 14.65 -12.03 -8.44
C ALA A 79 14.41 -12.61 -7.03
N ALA A 80 13.26 -12.34 -6.43
CA ALA A 80 12.90 -12.88 -5.11
C ALA A 80 12.83 -14.42 -5.12
N ARG A 81 12.26 -15.00 -6.17
CA ARG A 81 12.16 -16.45 -6.31
C ARG A 81 13.53 -17.10 -6.53
N ARG A 82 14.40 -16.47 -7.31
CA ARG A 82 15.75 -17.01 -7.58
C ARG A 82 16.66 -16.99 -6.35
N THR A 83 16.49 -16.02 -5.46
CA THR A 83 17.31 -15.92 -4.24
C THR A 83 16.89 -16.92 -3.17
N GLY A 84 15.79 -17.65 -3.35
CA GLY A 84 15.31 -18.65 -2.40
C GLY A 84 14.83 -18.06 -1.09
N VAL A 85 14.56 -16.76 -1.04
CA VAL A 85 14.02 -16.12 0.17
C VAL A 85 12.64 -16.68 0.45
N PRO A 86 12.36 -17.18 1.67
CA PRO A 86 11.01 -17.63 2.03
C PRO A 86 10.02 -16.49 1.88
N THR A 87 9.01 -16.68 1.06
CA THR A 87 8.06 -15.62 0.71
C THR A 87 6.70 -15.77 1.39
N GLY A 88 6.53 -16.83 2.20
CA GLY A 88 5.24 -17.12 2.79
C GLY A 88 4.19 -17.47 1.72
N ASP A 89 3.02 -16.85 1.81
CA ASP A 89 1.94 -17.10 0.85
C ASP A 89 2.31 -16.52 -0.53
N PRO A 90 2.33 -17.35 -1.61
CA PRO A 90 2.63 -16.87 -2.96
C PRO A 90 1.69 -15.76 -3.45
N LYS A 91 0.44 -15.77 -3.01
CA LYS A 91 -0.55 -14.73 -3.37
C LYS A 91 -0.19 -13.36 -2.77
N LYS A 92 0.37 -13.36 -1.57
CA LYS A 92 0.85 -12.13 -0.93
C LYS A 92 2.11 -11.61 -1.61
N LEU A 93 2.96 -12.49 -2.10
CA LEU A 93 4.13 -12.07 -2.85
C LEU A 93 3.73 -11.27 -4.10
N ASP A 94 2.71 -11.71 -4.82
CA ASP A 94 2.22 -11.00 -5.99
C ASP A 94 1.78 -9.57 -5.64
N ILE A 95 1.00 -9.41 -4.59
CA ILE A 95 0.56 -8.09 -4.13
C ILE A 95 1.76 -7.22 -3.72
N ASP A 96 2.70 -7.79 -2.96
CA ASP A 96 3.87 -7.07 -2.46
C ASP A 96 4.77 -6.58 -3.59
N VAL A 97 5.04 -7.40 -4.61
CA VAL A 97 5.90 -6.99 -5.72
C VAL A 97 5.22 -5.96 -6.63
N ILE A 98 3.92 -6.05 -6.82
CA ILE A 98 3.18 -5.05 -7.59
C ILE A 98 3.15 -3.71 -6.83
N LEU A 99 2.90 -3.75 -5.53
CA LEU A 99 2.94 -2.55 -4.68
C LEU A 99 4.32 -1.89 -4.74
N ALA A 100 5.37 -2.66 -4.55
CA ALA A 100 6.75 -2.17 -4.61
C ALA A 100 7.06 -1.56 -5.98
N ALA A 101 6.64 -2.23 -7.05
CA ALA A 101 6.86 -1.75 -8.40
C ALA A 101 6.11 -0.43 -8.66
N GLN A 102 4.87 -0.32 -8.21
CA GLN A 102 4.13 0.93 -8.34
C GLN A 102 4.83 2.08 -7.62
N ALA A 103 5.31 1.84 -6.41
CA ALA A 103 6.06 2.84 -5.65
C ALA A 103 7.34 3.26 -6.38
N LEU A 104 8.11 2.31 -6.87
CA LEU A 104 9.41 2.56 -7.52
C LEU A 104 9.28 3.20 -8.90
N THR A 105 8.11 3.18 -9.52
CA THR A 105 7.87 3.85 -10.79
C THR A 105 7.44 5.31 -10.64
N LEU A 106 7.29 5.80 -9.42
CA LEU A 106 7.08 7.24 -9.19
C LEU A 106 8.31 8.02 -9.66
N ALA A 107 8.06 9.22 -10.23
CA ALA A 107 9.12 10.07 -10.78
C ALA A 107 9.81 10.89 -9.68
N VAL A 108 10.20 10.24 -8.59
CA VAL A 108 10.95 10.83 -7.47
C VAL A 108 12.05 9.86 -7.05
N PRO A 109 13.13 10.34 -6.38
CA PRO A 109 14.19 9.45 -5.91
C PRO A 109 13.63 8.38 -4.96
N ALA A 110 14.14 7.16 -5.06
CA ALA A 110 13.70 6.04 -4.20
C ALA A 110 13.88 6.35 -2.71
N ALA A 111 14.87 7.15 -2.35
CA ALA A 111 15.12 7.57 -0.97
C ALA A 111 13.99 8.44 -0.39
N ASP A 112 13.18 9.07 -1.25
CA ASP A 112 12.07 9.93 -0.85
C ASP A 112 10.73 9.18 -0.80
N ILE A 113 10.73 7.87 -1.04
CA ILE A 113 9.53 7.04 -1.08
C ILE A 113 9.52 6.13 0.15
N ILE A 114 8.42 6.16 0.91
CA ILE A 114 8.19 5.25 2.02
C ILE A 114 6.82 4.62 1.84
N VAL A 115 6.76 3.30 1.89
CA VAL A 115 5.51 2.56 1.91
C VAL A 115 5.06 2.39 3.36
N ALA A 116 3.93 2.99 3.69
CA ALA A 116 3.31 2.82 5.01
C ALA A 116 2.54 1.50 5.01
N THR A 117 2.94 0.57 5.85
CA THR A 117 2.40 -0.78 5.86
C THR A 117 2.43 -1.39 7.26
N SER A 118 1.60 -2.40 7.50
CA SER A 118 1.71 -3.27 8.67
C SER A 118 2.65 -4.47 8.41
N ASN A 119 3.03 -4.70 7.15
CA ASN A 119 3.84 -5.84 6.72
C ASN A 119 5.26 -5.41 6.34
N VAL A 120 5.94 -4.73 7.27
CA VAL A 120 7.25 -4.09 7.04
C VAL A 120 8.29 -5.11 6.60
N SER A 121 8.38 -6.25 7.28
CA SER A 121 9.43 -7.24 7.01
C SER A 121 9.41 -7.77 5.58
N HIS A 122 8.24 -7.96 5.00
CA HIS A 122 8.10 -8.46 3.63
C HIS A 122 8.39 -7.37 2.59
N LEU A 123 7.85 -6.18 2.78
CA LEU A 123 8.01 -5.07 1.83
C LEU A 123 9.40 -4.44 1.87
N SER A 124 10.07 -4.45 3.03
CA SER A 124 11.42 -3.88 3.17
C SER A 124 12.46 -4.55 2.29
N ARG A 125 12.18 -5.75 1.78
CA ARG A 125 13.04 -6.44 0.80
C ARG A 125 13.11 -5.71 -0.54
N PHE A 126 12.10 -4.90 -0.86
CA PHE A 126 11.94 -4.29 -2.18
C PHE A 126 11.96 -2.77 -2.16
N VAL A 127 11.42 -2.15 -1.10
CA VAL A 127 11.29 -0.70 -0.97
C VAL A 127 11.51 -0.31 0.48
N THR A 128 11.74 0.97 0.74
CA THR A 128 11.69 1.50 2.10
C THR A 128 10.25 1.41 2.60
N ALA A 129 10.05 0.71 3.71
CA ALA A 129 8.73 0.49 4.29
C ALA A 129 8.79 0.67 5.80
N ASP A 130 7.73 1.20 6.37
CA ASP A 130 7.61 1.35 7.82
C ASP A 130 6.14 1.35 8.24
N LEU A 131 5.90 1.15 9.52
CA LEU A 131 4.57 1.36 10.10
C LEU A 131 4.21 2.84 10.00
N TRP A 132 2.94 3.12 9.70
CA TRP A 132 2.50 4.52 9.60
C TRP A 132 2.74 5.29 10.91
N THR A 133 2.67 4.61 12.05
CA THR A 133 2.93 5.21 13.37
C THR A 133 4.38 5.67 13.54
N ASN A 134 5.31 5.11 12.78
CA ASN A 134 6.72 5.48 12.81
C ASN A 134 7.09 6.55 11.79
N ILE A 135 6.17 6.90 10.90
CA ILE A 135 6.39 7.92 9.87
C ILE A 135 5.88 9.25 10.40
N THR A 136 6.80 10.16 10.67
CA THR A 136 6.48 11.52 11.14
C THR A 136 6.00 12.38 9.98
N PRO A 137 4.86 13.05 10.13
CA PRO A 137 4.35 13.97 9.12
C PRO A 137 5.28 15.14 8.77
#